data_fd14553f38dcd468eb968fb7252378e9
#
_entry.id   fd14553f38dcd468eb968fb7252378e9
#
_cell.length_a   1.000
_cell.length_b   1.000
_cell.length_c   1.000
_cell.angle_alpha   90.00
_cell.angle_beta   90.00
_cell.angle_gamma   90.00
#
_symmetry.space_group_name_H-M   'P 1'
#
loop_
_entity.id
_entity.type
_entity.pdbx_description
1 polymer ?
#
loop_
_entity_poly.entity_id
_entity_poly.type
_entity_poly.pdbx_seq_one_letter_code
_entity_poly.pdbx_strand_id
1 'polypeptide(L)'
;MHSFSAVFVVAAPARKVWQVLHPPAPRDAPLPRVLEYPGGSMEILNEGDEAGQGLVRTCVFGVPRYLMSGGTARSWEVVTEAKINKLSRYVAISKPLWSRAEGYHELDEQSDGTTLLTFHETYHAHNPVLRALFEGRVHEKISADNTVIYEHALRYAGATKRVS
;
A
#
# COMPACT_ATOMS: atom_id res chain seq x y z
N MET A 1 -13.49 -12.95 -4.39
CA MET A 1 -12.78 -11.65 -4.27
C MET A 1 -12.86 -11.20 -2.83
N HIS A 2 -11.75 -11.01 -2.20
CA HIS A 2 -11.66 -10.50 -0.83
C HIS A 2 -11.42 -9.00 -0.85
N SER A 3 -11.94 -8.29 0.14
CA SER A 3 -11.71 -6.87 0.32
C SER A 3 -11.27 -6.57 1.75
N PHE A 4 -10.46 -5.55 1.88
CA PHE A 4 -10.00 -5.02 3.14
C PHE A 4 -10.15 -3.50 3.14
N SER A 5 -10.54 -2.94 4.27
CA SER A 5 -10.57 -1.50 4.51
C SER A 5 -10.01 -1.19 5.88
N ALA A 6 -9.28 -0.09 5.98
CA ALA A 6 -8.86 0.48 7.24
C ALA A 6 -9.02 2.00 7.18
N VAL A 7 -9.50 2.58 8.26
CA VAL A 7 -9.66 4.03 8.37
C VAL A 7 -8.85 4.53 9.55
N PHE A 8 -8.05 5.56 9.32
CA PHE A 8 -7.19 6.18 10.32
C PHE A 8 -7.52 7.65 10.46
N VAL A 9 -7.61 8.13 11.69
CA VAL A 9 -7.60 9.56 12.01
C VAL A 9 -6.17 9.95 12.35
N VAL A 10 -5.62 10.91 11.62
CA VAL A 10 -4.25 11.42 11.79
C VAL A 10 -4.30 12.87 12.22
N ALA A 11 -3.66 13.22 13.32
CA ALA A 11 -3.60 14.60 13.82
C ALA A 11 -2.58 15.42 13.00
N ALA A 12 -2.85 15.60 11.72
CA ALA A 12 -2.03 16.34 10.77
C ALA A 12 -2.86 16.72 9.52
N PRO A 13 -2.51 17.81 8.81
CA PRO A 13 -3.15 18.17 7.56
C PRO A 13 -2.83 17.17 6.44
N ALA A 14 -3.73 17.03 5.46
CA ALA A 14 -3.64 16.06 4.38
C ALA A 14 -2.30 16.11 3.63
N ARG A 15 -1.73 17.30 3.44
CA ARG A 15 -0.41 17.47 2.82
C ARG A 15 0.69 16.71 3.57
N LYS A 16 0.67 16.74 4.90
CA LYS A 16 1.70 16.06 5.71
C LYS A 16 1.52 14.55 5.67
N VAL A 17 0.27 14.08 5.71
CA VAL A 17 -0.06 12.66 5.55
C VAL A 17 0.37 12.15 4.17
N TRP A 18 0.07 12.92 3.11
CA TRP A 18 0.47 12.61 1.74
C TRP A 18 1.99 12.45 1.61
N GLN A 19 2.77 13.38 2.15
CA GLN A 19 4.24 13.34 2.10
C GLN A 19 4.84 12.12 2.80
N VAL A 20 4.19 11.61 3.84
CA VAL A 20 4.62 10.38 4.53
C VAL A 20 4.33 9.14 3.69
N LEU A 21 3.17 9.10 3.04
CA LEU A 21 2.78 7.97 2.18
C LEU A 21 3.49 8.00 0.81
N HIS A 22 3.84 9.18 0.34
CA HIS A 22 4.48 9.43 -0.95
C HIS A 22 5.71 10.34 -0.71
N PRO A 23 6.77 9.80 -0.08
CA PRO A 23 7.96 10.59 0.22
C PRO A 23 8.57 11.11 -1.08
N PRO A 24 8.81 12.45 -1.16
CA PRO A 24 9.39 13.03 -2.37
C PRO A 24 10.76 12.44 -2.63
N ALA A 25 10.99 12.03 -3.87
CA ALA A 25 12.32 11.61 -4.28
C ALA A 25 13.25 12.83 -4.39
N PRO A 26 14.53 12.71 -4.04
CA PRO A 26 15.52 13.64 -4.53
C PRO A 26 15.47 13.66 -6.07
N ARG A 27 15.42 14.86 -6.69
CA ARG A 27 15.26 15.00 -8.16
C ARG A 27 16.30 14.24 -8.98
N ASP A 28 17.47 14.03 -8.40
CA ASP A 28 18.61 13.37 -9.04
C ASP A 28 18.85 11.95 -8.51
N ALA A 29 17.91 11.37 -7.76
CA ALA A 29 18.07 10.01 -7.27
C ALA A 29 18.02 9.01 -8.45
N PRO A 30 19.06 8.17 -8.60
CA PRO A 30 19.05 7.16 -9.66
C PRO A 30 17.95 6.13 -9.43
N LEU A 31 17.33 5.68 -10.52
CA LEU A 31 16.43 4.52 -10.49
C LEU A 31 17.21 3.25 -10.85
N PRO A 32 16.84 2.09 -10.29
CA PRO A 32 15.78 1.89 -9.30
C PRO A 32 16.18 2.36 -7.90
N ARG A 33 15.22 2.84 -7.13
CA ARG A 33 15.42 3.27 -5.75
C ARG A 33 14.75 2.32 -4.77
N VAL A 34 15.50 1.83 -3.79
CA VAL A 34 14.99 0.90 -2.77
C VAL A 34 14.63 1.65 -1.49
N LEU A 35 13.45 1.37 -0.96
CA LEU A 35 12.95 1.84 0.34
C LEU A 35 12.68 0.62 1.21
N GLU A 36 13.31 0.57 2.38
CA GLU A 36 13.08 -0.47 3.38
C GLU A 36 12.00 -0.03 4.36
N TYR A 37 11.14 -0.96 4.76
CA TYR A 37 10.13 -0.74 5.79
C TYR A 37 9.94 -2.01 6.66
N PRO A 38 9.35 -1.91 7.85
CA PRO A 38 9.12 -3.08 8.70
C PRO A 38 8.34 -4.16 7.97
N GLY A 39 8.95 -5.33 7.81
CA GLY A 39 8.34 -6.49 7.16
C GLY A 39 8.49 -6.59 5.65
N GLY A 40 9.22 -5.65 5.00
CA GLY A 40 9.43 -5.73 3.56
C GLY A 40 10.28 -4.62 2.98
N SER A 41 10.26 -4.54 1.65
CA SER A 41 10.94 -3.49 0.88
C SER A 41 10.14 -3.11 -0.36
N MET A 42 10.38 -1.90 -0.85
CA MET A 42 9.82 -1.37 -2.07
C MET A 42 10.95 -0.89 -2.97
N GLU A 43 10.90 -1.26 -4.24
CA GLU A 43 11.82 -0.79 -5.27
C GLU A 43 11.03 0.04 -6.29
N ILE A 44 11.35 1.34 -6.37
CA ILE A 44 10.72 2.27 -7.32
C ILE A 44 11.45 2.16 -8.65
N LEU A 45 10.71 1.81 -9.69
CA LEU A 45 11.20 1.63 -11.04
C LEU A 45 10.92 2.83 -11.94
N ASN A 46 9.85 3.56 -11.66
CA ASN A 46 9.45 4.80 -12.33
C ASN A 46 8.69 5.69 -11.33
N GLU A 47 9.03 6.97 -11.24
CA GLU A 47 8.44 7.91 -10.28
C GLU A 47 7.02 8.36 -10.65
N GLY A 48 6.65 8.25 -11.93
CA GLY A 48 5.40 8.83 -12.42
C GLY A 48 5.48 10.35 -12.63
N ASP A 49 4.32 10.99 -12.69
CA ASP A 49 4.20 12.46 -12.75
C ASP A 49 4.37 13.11 -11.36
N GLU A 50 4.16 14.43 -11.28
CA GLU A 50 4.28 15.20 -10.01
C GLU A 50 3.33 14.73 -8.90
N ALA A 51 2.19 14.15 -9.27
CA ALA A 51 1.24 13.55 -8.32
C ALA A 51 1.56 12.08 -8.00
N GLY A 52 2.49 11.47 -8.75
CA GLY A 52 2.83 10.05 -8.66
C GLY A 52 1.98 9.17 -9.56
N GLN A 53 1.14 9.71 -10.44
CA GLN A 53 0.43 8.88 -11.42
C GLN A 53 1.42 8.30 -12.43
N GLY A 54 1.30 7.01 -12.71
CA GLY A 54 2.28 6.29 -13.52
C GLY A 54 3.51 5.80 -12.75
N LEU A 55 3.58 6.03 -11.42
CA LEU A 55 4.61 5.40 -10.58
C LEU A 55 4.52 3.88 -10.72
N VAL A 56 5.68 3.26 -10.98
CA VAL A 56 5.83 1.79 -11.05
C VAL A 56 6.79 1.35 -9.97
N ARG A 57 6.37 0.36 -9.19
CA ARG A 57 7.18 -0.19 -8.10
C ARG A 57 7.02 -1.69 -7.96
N THR A 58 8.01 -2.34 -7.36
CA THR A 58 7.89 -3.69 -6.82
C THR A 58 7.91 -3.65 -5.30
N CYS A 59 7.07 -4.46 -4.66
CA CYS A 59 7.07 -4.60 -3.21
C CYS A 59 7.37 -6.06 -2.84
N VAL A 60 8.20 -6.24 -1.82
CA VAL A 60 8.47 -7.55 -1.21
C VAL A 60 7.88 -7.54 0.20
N PHE A 61 7.09 -8.55 0.53
CA PHE A 61 6.39 -8.65 1.80
C PHE A 61 6.27 -10.10 2.29
N GLY A 62 5.99 -10.28 3.59
CA GLY A 62 5.86 -11.60 4.19
C GLY A 62 4.56 -12.30 3.81
N VAL A 63 4.63 -13.60 3.54
CA VAL A 63 3.46 -14.47 3.35
C VAL A 63 3.64 -15.77 4.13
N PRO A 64 2.56 -16.53 4.36
CA PRO A 64 2.67 -17.83 5.02
C PRO A 64 3.64 -18.78 4.30
N ARG A 65 4.51 -19.43 5.06
CA ARG A 65 5.56 -20.32 4.51
C ARG A 65 5.02 -21.51 3.71
N TYR A 66 3.78 -21.94 3.95
CA TYR A 66 3.16 -23.04 3.21
C TYR A 66 2.92 -22.72 1.71
N LEU A 67 3.09 -21.46 1.30
CA LEU A 67 3.03 -21.08 -0.11
C LEU A 67 4.29 -21.43 -0.90
N MET A 68 5.26 -22.12 -0.29
CA MET A 68 6.49 -22.61 -0.92
C MET A 68 7.34 -21.51 -1.58
N SER A 69 7.21 -20.27 -1.12
CA SER A 69 7.94 -19.09 -1.62
C SER A 69 9.04 -18.62 -0.65
N GLY A 70 9.41 -19.46 0.29
CA GLY A 70 10.36 -19.10 1.35
C GLY A 70 9.79 -18.13 2.40
N GLY A 71 8.46 -17.94 2.41
CA GLY A 71 7.76 -17.01 3.31
C GLY A 71 7.71 -15.58 2.79
N THR A 72 8.07 -15.35 1.52
CA THR A 72 7.99 -14.02 0.88
C THR A 72 7.11 -14.02 -0.36
N ALA A 73 6.52 -12.88 -0.65
CA ALA A 73 5.82 -12.59 -1.88
C ALA A 73 6.40 -11.32 -2.51
N ARG A 74 6.15 -11.15 -3.79
CA ARG A 74 6.49 -9.94 -4.54
C ARG A 74 5.27 -9.47 -5.33
N SER A 75 4.97 -8.18 -5.25
CA SER A 75 4.02 -7.52 -6.14
C SER A 75 4.75 -6.59 -7.11
N TRP A 76 4.10 -6.35 -8.24
CA TRP A 76 4.40 -5.29 -9.19
C TRP A 76 3.18 -4.40 -9.25
N GLU A 77 3.39 -3.12 -9.00
CA GLU A 77 2.30 -2.16 -8.80
C GLU A 77 2.47 -0.97 -9.74
N VAL A 78 1.36 -0.46 -10.22
CA VAL A 78 1.29 0.79 -10.98
C VAL A 78 0.22 1.69 -10.38
N VAL A 79 0.57 2.95 -10.12
CA VAL A 79 -0.40 3.97 -9.72
C VAL A 79 -1.15 4.44 -10.96
N THR A 80 -2.44 4.16 -11.00
CA THR A 80 -3.31 4.44 -12.16
C THR A 80 -3.98 5.80 -12.10
N GLU A 81 -4.18 6.34 -10.91
CA GLU A 81 -4.73 7.68 -10.67
C GLU A 81 -4.07 8.27 -9.42
N ALA A 82 -3.65 9.52 -9.50
CA ALA A 82 -3.18 10.26 -8.34
C ALA A 82 -3.69 11.71 -8.37
N LYS A 83 -4.12 12.18 -7.18
CA LYS A 83 -4.50 13.58 -6.92
C LYS A 83 -3.81 13.98 -5.63
N ILE A 84 -2.85 14.89 -5.73
CA ILE A 84 -2.03 15.34 -4.59
C ILE A 84 -2.91 15.69 -3.39
N ASN A 85 -2.54 15.15 -2.22
CA ASN A 85 -3.22 15.32 -0.93
C ASN A 85 -4.65 14.78 -0.86
N LYS A 86 -5.10 14.01 -1.84
CA LYS A 86 -6.49 13.51 -1.89
C LYS A 86 -6.62 12.03 -2.19
N LEU A 87 -6.00 11.55 -3.25
CA LEU A 87 -6.27 10.21 -3.75
C LEU A 87 -5.05 9.60 -4.43
N SER A 88 -4.79 8.35 -4.15
CA SER A 88 -3.89 7.51 -4.94
C SER A 88 -4.53 6.14 -5.16
N ARG A 89 -4.71 5.74 -6.42
CA ARG A 89 -5.22 4.41 -6.81
C ARG A 89 -4.13 3.62 -7.49
N TYR A 90 -4.08 2.33 -7.23
CA TYR A 90 -3.11 1.45 -7.85
C TYR A 90 -3.71 0.10 -8.22
N VAL A 91 -3.05 -0.56 -9.16
CA VAL A 91 -3.28 -1.95 -9.53
C VAL A 91 -1.98 -2.70 -9.32
N ALA A 92 -2.07 -3.90 -8.78
CA ALA A 92 -0.94 -4.76 -8.53
C ALA A 92 -1.18 -6.19 -9.02
N ILE A 93 -0.10 -6.86 -9.38
CA ILE A 93 -0.06 -8.31 -9.62
C ILE A 93 1.01 -8.90 -8.71
N SER A 94 0.70 -9.96 -7.99
CA SER A 94 1.61 -10.55 -7.02
C SER A 94 1.84 -12.05 -7.20
N LYS A 95 3.02 -12.51 -6.79
CA LYS A 95 3.40 -13.92 -6.62
C LYS A 95 3.46 -14.25 -5.13
N PRO A 96 3.31 -15.50 -4.69
CA PRO A 96 3.22 -16.73 -5.50
C PRO A 96 1.81 -17.09 -5.99
N LEU A 97 0.74 -16.46 -5.48
CA LEU A 97 -0.62 -16.83 -5.83
C LEU A 97 -1.06 -16.37 -7.22
N TRP A 98 -0.27 -15.52 -7.89
CA TRP A 98 -0.71 -14.87 -9.11
C TRP A 98 -2.08 -14.22 -8.92
N SER A 99 -2.11 -13.27 -7.98
CA SER A 99 -3.30 -12.49 -7.65
C SER A 99 -3.21 -11.08 -8.20
N ARG A 100 -4.36 -10.51 -8.53
CA ARG A 100 -4.54 -9.10 -8.80
C ARG A 100 -5.04 -8.42 -7.54
N ALA A 101 -4.46 -7.28 -7.22
CA ALA A 101 -4.97 -6.36 -6.21
C ALA A 101 -5.32 -5.03 -6.87
N GLU A 102 -6.34 -4.37 -6.36
CA GLU A 102 -6.70 -3.00 -6.69
C GLU A 102 -6.94 -2.27 -5.37
N GLY A 103 -6.27 -1.15 -5.18
CA GLY A 103 -6.37 -0.41 -3.94
C GLY A 103 -6.35 1.08 -4.14
N TYR A 104 -6.75 1.80 -3.09
CA TYR A 104 -6.63 3.25 -3.04
C TYR A 104 -6.38 3.74 -1.61
N HIS A 105 -5.76 4.91 -1.55
CA HIS A 105 -5.69 5.77 -0.38
C HIS A 105 -6.51 7.01 -0.68
N GLU A 106 -7.44 7.34 0.19
CA GLU A 106 -8.22 8.57 0.11
C GLU A 106 -8.01 9.38 1.38
N LEU A 107 -7.68 10.66 1.23
CA LEU A 107 -7.45 11.60 2.30
C LEU A 107 -8.54 12.64 2.31
N ASP A 108 -9.21 12.81 3.45
CA ASP A 108 -10.22 13.82 3.69
C ASP A 108 -9.78 14.69 4.89
N GLU A 109 -9.38 15.93 4.60
CA GLU A 109 -8.95 16.88 5.61
C GLU A 109 -10.17 17.48 6.31
N GLN A 110 -10.20 17.36 7.63
CA GLN A 110 -11.31 17.78 8.48
C GLN A 110 -11.13 19.26 8.91
N SER A 111 -12.20 19.90 9.31
CA SER A 111 -12.21 21.29 9.75
C SER A 111 -11.37 21.56 11.01
N ASP A 112 -11.06 20.54 11.79
CA ASP A 112 -10.21 20.61 12.99
C ASP A 112 -8.72 20.43 12.67
N GLY A 113 -8.35 20.32 11.39
CA GLY A 113 -6.97 20.15 10.94
C GLY A 113 -6.45 18.70 11.02
N THR A 114 -7.31 17.75 11.37
CA THR A 114 -6.98 16.32 11.26
C THR A 114 -7.26 15.82 9.83
N THR A 115 -6.73 14.64 9.50
CA THR A 115 -7.02 13.98 8.22
C THR A 115 -7.58 12.59 8.47
N LEU A 116 -8.69 12.30 7.82
CA LEU A 116 -9.21 10.95 7.70
C LEU A 116 -8.53 10.28 6.50
N LEU A 117 -7.77 9.22 6.74
CA LEU A 117 -7.20 8.37 5.70
C LEU A 117 -8.02 7.10 5.60
N THR A 118 -8.59 6.86 4.43
CA THR A 118 -9.20 5.58 4.07
C THR A 118 -8.24 4.79 3.19
N PHE A 119 -7.84 3.61 3.62
CA PHE A 119 -7.16 2.62 2.81
C PHE A 119 -8.16 1.51 2.45
N HIS A 120 -8.27 1.22 1.18
CA HIS A 120 -9.09 0.10 0.70
C HIS A 120 -8.33 -0.72 -0.32
N GLU A 121 -8.47 -2.04 -0.25
CA GLU A 121 -7.83 -2.95 -1.20
C GLU A 121 -8.73 -4.16 -1.47
N THR A 122 -8.79 -4.57 -2.73
CA THR A 122 -9.46 -5.81 -3.16
C THR A 122 -8.45 -6.75 -3.79
N TYR A 123 -8.71 -8.03 -3.65
CA TYR A 123 -7.82 -9.06 -4.10
C TYR A 123 -8.53 -10.20 -4.83
N HIS A 124 -7.84 -10.77 -5.80
CA HIS A 124 -8.35 -11.90 -6.56
C HIS A 124 -7.23 -12.77 -7.11
N ALA A 125 -7.11 -13.99 -6.62
CA ALA A 125 -6.20 -14.98 -7.19
C ALA A 125 -6.78 -15.54 -8.49
N HIS A 126 -5.99 -15.51 -9.57
CA HIS A 126 -6.44 -15.94 -10.89
C HIS A 126 -6.71 -17.45 -10.94
N ASN A 127 -5.84 -18.25 -10.32
CA ASN A 127 -6.03 -19.70 -10.28
C ASN A 127 -7.16 -20.08 -9.33
N PRO A 128 -8.24 -20.76 -9.78
CA PRO A 128 -9.40 -21.07 -8.94
C PRO A 128 -9.07 -22.04 -7.80
N VAL A 129 -8.10 -22.93 -7.96
CA VAL A 129 -7.68 -23.87 -6.93
C VAL A 129 -6.92 -23.12 -5.82
N LEU A 130 -5.94 -22.29 -6.20
CA LEU A 130 -5.19 -21.46 -5.25
C LEU A 130 -6.11 -20.47 -4.53
N ARG A 131 -7.08 -19.92 -5.23
CA ARG A 131 -8.10 -19.04 -4.66
C ARG A 131 -8.90 -19.76 -3.58
N ALA A 132 -9.44 -20.93 -3.87
CA ALA A 132 -10.25 -21.70 -2.94
C ALA A 132 -9.46 -22.12 -1.68
N LEU A 133 -8.19 -22.47 -1.85
CA LEU A 133 -7.37 -23.00 -0.74
C LEU A 133 -6.67 -21.92 0.08
N PHE A 134 -6.23 -20.82 -0.53
CA PHE A 134 -5.26 -19.92 0.10
C PHE A 134 -5.68 -18.45 0.11
N GLU A 135 -6.52 -17.99 -0.81
CA GLU A 135 -6.82 -16.56 -0.98
C GLU A 135 -7.23 -15.89 0.35
N GLY A 136 -8.18 -16.43 1.08
CA GLY A 136 -8.66 -15.82 2.32
C GLY A 136 -7.58 -15.67 3.38
N ARG A 137 -6.81 -16.72 3.64
CA ARG A 137 -5.77 -16.72 4.67
C ARG A 137 -4.58 -15.81 4.32
N VAL A 138 -4.19 -15.78 3.06
CA VAL A 138 -3.11 -14.90 2.58
C VAL A 138 -3.53 -13.45 2.69
N HIS A 139 -4.77 -13.17 2.33
CA HIS A 139 -5.36 -11.85 2.43
C HIS A 139 -5.44 -11.34 3.86
N GLU A 140 -5.96 -12.13 4.77
CA GLU A 140 -6.04 -11.79 6.19
C GLU A 140 -4.67 -11.41 6.75
N LYS A 141 -3.62 -12.19 6.40
CA LYS A 141 -2.26 -11.87 6.82
C LYS A 141 -1.76 -10.56 6.21
N ILE A 142 -1.88 -10.38 4.89
CA ILE A 142 -1.42 -9.17 4.20
C ILE A 142 -2.14 -7.94 4.76
N SER A 143 -3.45 -8.03 4.99
CA SER A 143 -4.26 -6.95 5.55
C SER A 143 -3.81 -6.57 6.97
N ALA A 144 -3.50 -7.57 7.81
CA ALA A 144 -2.98 -7.33 9.14
C ALA A 144 -1.60 -6.64 9.09
N ASP A 145 -0.69 -7.13 8.24
CA ASP A 145 0.64 -6.55 8.07
C ASP A 145 0.55 -5.11 7.52
N ASN A 146 -0.29 -4.86 6.51
CA ASN A 146 -0.54 -3.53 5.97
C ASN A 146 -1.03 -2.56 7.04
N THR A 147 -1.96 -2.98 7.89
CA THR A 147 -2.44 -2.14 9.00
C THR A 147 -1.29 -1.66 9.89
N VAL A 148 -0.41 -2.58 10.28
CA VAL A 148 0.76 -2.24 11.12
C VAL A 148 1.71 -1.29 10.41
N ILE A 149 1.97 -1.52 9.12
CA ILE A 149 2.83 -0.66 8.29
C ILE A 149 2.25 0.75 8.20
N TYR A 150 0.95 0.89 7.91
CA TYR A 150 0.27 2.19 7.86
C TYR A 150 0.28 2.90 9.20
N GLU A 151 -0.07 2.23 10.28
CA GLU A 151 -0.02 2.83 11.62
C GLU A 151 1.39 3.35 11.96
N HIS A 152 2.43 2.58 11.63
CA HIS A 152 3.80 2.99 11.85
C HIS A 152 4.18 4.21 11.01
N ALA A 153 3.89 4.18 9.71
CA ALA A 153 4.20 5.28 8.81
C ALA A 153 3.47 6.57 9.18
N LEU A 154 2.17 6.49 9.44
CA LEU A 154 1.33 7.65 9.75
C LEU A 154 1.74 8.38 11.04
N ARG A 155 2.37 7.70 11.99
CA ARG A 155 2.91 8.33 13.22
C ARG A 155 3.97 9.38 12.92
N TYR A 156 4.66 9.29 11.77
CA TYR A 156 5.59 10.35 11.34
C TYR A 156 4.87 11.61 10.87
N ALA A 157 3.61 11.52 10.47
CA ALA A 157 2.79 12.67 10.16
C ALA A 157 2.20 13.31 11.43
N GLY A 158 1.70 12.50 12.36
CA GLY A 158 1.06 12.96 13.59
C GLY A 158 0.51 11.82 14.44
N ALA A 159 -0.08 12.14 15.58
CA ALA A 159 -0.78 11.15 16.39
C ALA A 159 -1.86 10.46 15.54
N THR A 160 -1.83 9.13 15.53
CA THR A 160 -2.67 8.32 14.64
C THR A 160 -3.50 7.34 15.43
N LYS A 161 -4.78 7.24 15.07
CA LYS A 161 -5.71 6.28 15.65
C LYS A 161 -6.47 5.57 14.53
N ARG A 162 -6.44 4.24 14.51
CA ARG A 162 -7.33 3.46 13.68
C ARG A 162 -8.76 3.50 14.25
N VAL A 163 -9.77 3.67 13.38
CA VAL A 163 -11.19 3.77 13.77
C VAL A 163 -12.06 2.68 13.14
N SER A 164 -11.56 2.03 12.08
CA SER A 164 -12.20 0.83 11.49
C SER A 164 -11.19 -0.02 10.73
#